data_0b692a8dc498d2f5622f3cf16e059f1b
#
_entry.id   0b692a8dc498d2f5622f3cf16e059f1b
#
_cell.length_a   1.000
_cell.length_b   1.000
_cell.length_c   1.000
_cell.angle_alpha   90.00
_cell.angle_beta   90.00
_cell.angle_gamma   90.00
#
_symmetry.space_group_name_H-M   'P 1'
#
loop_
_entity.id
_entity.type
_entity.pdbx_description
1 polymer ?
#
loop_
_entity_poly.entity_id
_entity_poly.type
_entity_poly.pdbx_seq_one_letter_code
_entity_poly.pdbx_strand_id
1 'polypeptide(L)'
;MNNHKTLSRKPRTTHKMTLADHIRKHSPIKQGLRISDEDKPLAKYNKITNRLYLGNFQAAKDKDFFKNKNIKAVLNCSKDIPNHFAHIKDIEYMRIPVDDSLKQKDFDLMFEYMPVIVAFIHKHVVIQKDNVLVHCYAGRQRSGISVAVYLVDKYGLDPKDACKIVMDKRPEAFHFGKSLNFDQALSKYHRTYKKKKP
;
A
#
# COMPACT_ATOMS: atom_id res chain seq x y z
N MET A 1 28.24 -61.83 4.53
CA MET A 1 27.24 -61.05 5.26
C MET A 1 27.52 -59.55 5.01
N ASN A 2 26.87 -58.99 3.98
CA ASN A 2 27.07 -57.58 3.61
C ASN A 2 25.78 -56.81 3.90
N ASN A 3 25.83 -55.91 4.90
CA ASN A 3 24.76 -55.02 5.26
C ASN A 3 24.82 -53.74 4.40
N HIS A 4 23.92 -53.62 3.40
CA HIS A 4 23.66 -52.37 2.71
C HIS A 4 22.68 -51.53 3.55
N LYS A 5 23.17 -50.44 4.14
CA LYS A 5 22.33 -49.36 4.71
C LYS A 5 21.86 -48.44 3.57
N THR A 6 20.59 -48.53 3.21
CA THR A 6 19.93 -47.59 2.33
C THR A 6 19.67 -46.27 3.08
N LEU A 7 20.34 -45.21 2.66
CA LEU A 7 20.10 -43.85 3.11
C LEU A 7 18.86 -43.31 2.40
N SER A 8 17.74 -43.15 3.13
CA SER A 8 16.55 -42.49 2.63
C SER A 8 16.81 -40.97 2.57
N ARG A 9 16.85 -40.41 1.35
CA ARG A 9 16.88 -39.00 1.12
C ARG A 9 15.49 -38.37 1.44
N LYS A 10 15.41 -37.51 2.43
CA LYS A 10 14.23 -36.68 2.68
C LYS A 10 13.99 -35.74 1.48
N PRO A 11 12.73 -35.51 1.06
CA PRO A 11 12.43 -34.64 -0.05
C PRO A 11 12.80 -33.17 0.33
N ARG A 12 13.54 -32.52 -0.56
CA ARG A 12 13.83 -31.08 -0.49
C ARG A 12 12.52 -30.32 -0.74
N THR A 13 11.91 -29.78 0.31
CA THR A 13 10.82 -28.82 0.19
C THR A 13 11.38 -27.53 -0.44
N THR A 14 11.09 -27.32 -1.72
CA THR A 14 11.32 -26.04 -2.38
C THR A 14 10.35 -25.02 -1.79
N HIS A 15 10.84 -24.25 -0.82
CA HIS A 15 10.08 -23.14 -0.27
C HIS A 15 9.89 -22.10 -1.38
N LYS A 16 8.67 -21.98 -1.93
CA LYS A 16 8.34 -20.88 -2.85
C LYS A 16 8.53 -19.59 -2.11
N MET A 17 9.53 -18.81 -2.50
CA MET A 17 9.86 -17.52 -1.95
C MET A 17 8.63 -16.60 -2.02
N THR A 18 8.16 -16.13 -0.86
CA THR A 18 7.00 -15.24 -0.79
C THR A 18 7.36 -13.84 -1.29
N LEU A 19 6.37 -13.03 -1.67
CA LEU A 19 6.60 -11.63 -2.03
C LEU A 19 7.26 -10.86 -0.87
N ALA A 20 6.95 -11.23 0.38
CA ALA A 20 7.59 -10.68 1.57
C ALA A 20 9.08 -11.00 1.60
N ASP A 21 9.47 -12.24 1.25
CA ASP A 21 10.87 -12.65 1.18
C ASP A 21 11.60 -11.97 0.02
N HIS A 22 10.91 -11.79 -1.11
CA HIS A 22 11.45 -11.06 -2.25
C HIS A 22 11.69 -9.59 -1.91
N ILE A 23 10.76 -8.94 -1.21
CA ILE A 23 10.88 -7.55 -0.76
C ILE A 23 12.02 -7.41 0.27
N ARG A 24 12.15 -8.35 1.24
CA ARG A 24 13.25 -8.36 2.21
C ARG A 24 14.61 -8.53 1.55
N LYS A 25 14.72 -9.37 0.54
CA LYS A 25 15.98 -9.71 -0.12
C LYS A 25 16.48 -8.62 -1.09
N HIS A 26 15.57 -7.81 -1.63
CA HIS A 26 15.87 -6.81 -2.67
C HIS A 26 15.66 -5.36 -2.24
N SER A 27 15.48 -5.09 -0.93
CA SER A 27 15.58 -3.74 -0.38
C SER A 27 17.06 -3.40 -0.21
N PRO A 28 17.63 -2.51 -1.02
CA PRO A 28 19.02 -2.10 -0.86
C PRO A 28 19.12 -1.20 0.37
N ILE A 29 19.58 -1.74 1.50
CA ILE A 29 20.16 -0.94 2.58
C ILE A 29 21.51 -0.45 2.06
N LYS A 30 21.51 0.62 1.29
CA LYS A 30 22.74 1.36 0.99
C LYS A 30 22.91 2.43 2.07
N GLN A 31 23.69 2.09 3.09
CA GLN A 31 24.44 3.09 3.84
C GLN A 31 25.43 3.75 2.87
N GLY A 32 25.34 5.06 2.71
CA GLY A 32 26.33 5.82 1.98
C GLY A 32 25.75 7.03 1.27
N LEU A 33 26.15 8.21 1.73
CA LEU A 33 25.95 9.56 1.18
C LEU A 33 24.48 10.01 1.00
N ARG A 34 23.99 10.71 2.00
CA ARG A 34 22.86 11.64 1.85
C ARG A 34 23.35 12.84 1.03
N ILE A 35 23.08 12.81 -0.26
CA ILE A 35 22.92 14.04 -1.01
C ILE A 35 21.65 14.67 -0.45
N SER A 36 21.70 15.92 -0.04
CA SER A 36 20.55 16.69 0.44
C SER A 36 19.45 16.65 -0.63
N ASP A 37 18.41 15.85 -0.39
CA ASP A 37 17.26 15.70 -1.29
C ASP A 37 16.28 16.90 -1.21
N GLU A 38 16.72 18.05 -0.66
CA GLU A 38 15.88 19.19 -0.38
C GLU A 38 15.37 19.91 -1.64
N ASP A 39 15.94 19.66 -2.81
CA ASP A 39 15.57 20.35 -4.06
C ASP A 39 14.88 19.48 -5.12
N LYS A 40 14.61 18.20 -4.85
CA LYS A 40 13.85 17.39 -5.81
C LYS A 40 12.35 17.61 -5.66
N PRO A 41 11.62 18.01 -6.72
CA PRO A 41 10.18 18.10 -6.66
C PRO A 41 9.61 16.73 -6.25
N LEU A 42 8.72 16.76 -5.26
CA LEU A 42 8.05 15.54 -4.76
C LEU A 42 7.37 14.79 -5.91
N ALA A 43 7.62 13.50 -6.00
CA ALA A 43 7.03 12.68 -7.04
C ALA A 43 5.49 12.73 -6.96
N LYS A 44 4.81 12.95 -8.08
CA LYS A 44 3.34 12.95 -8.13
C LYS A 44 2.79 11.60 -7.66
N TYR A 45 3.46 10.51 -8.02
CA TYR A 45 3.10 9.14 -7.64
C TYR A 45 4.33 8.24 -7.57
N ASN A 46 4.20 7.14 -6.82
CA ASN A 46 5.18 6.06 -6.77
C ASN A 46 4.47 4.71 -6.97
N LYS A 47 5.15 3.78 -7.63
CA LYS A 47 4.66 2.40 -7.77
C LYS A 47 5.01 1.63 -6.49
N ILE A 48 3.99 1.13 -5.81
CA ILE A 48 4.15 0.36 -4.57
C ILE A 48 4.30 -1.13 -4.86
N THR A 49 3.37 -1.69 -5.63
CA THR A 49 3.43 -3.07 -6.12
C THR A 49 3.21 -3.12 -7.63
N ASN A 50 3.05 -4.29 -8.21
CA ASN A 50 2.95 -4.42 -9.67
C ASN A 50 1.81 -3.58 -10.28
N ARG A 51 0.68 -3.43 -9.61
CA ARG A 51 -0.52 -2.72 -10.12
C ARG A 51 -1.03 -1.63 -9.18
N LEU A 52 -0.30 -1.33 -8.11
CA LEU A 52 -0.72 -0.38 -7.09
C LEU A 52 0.20 0.82 -7.06
N TYR A 53 -0.40 2.00 -7.23
CA TYR A 53 0.27 3.30 -7.21
C TYR A 53 -0.25 4.14 -6.04
N LEU A 54 0.65 4.81 -5.36
CA LEU A 54 0.35 5.79 -4.32
C LEU A 54 0.70 7.18 -4.84
N GLY A 55 -0.25 8.12 -4.77
CA GLY A 55 -0.07 9.46 -5.35
C GLY A 55 -0.68 10.59 -4.53
N ASN A 56 -0.41 11.80 -5.02
CA ASN A 56 -1.00 13.05 -4.52
C ASN A 56 -2.11 13.55 -5.46
N PHE A 57 -2.70 14.73 -5.15
CA PHE A 57 -3.73 15.34 -5.97
C PHE A 57 -3.28 15.68 -7.41
N GLN A 58 -1.97 15.89 -7.63
CA GLN A 58 -1.43 16.14 -8.98
C GLN A 58 -1.48 14.86 -9.82
N ALA A 59 -1.16 13.70 -9.24
CA ALA A 59 -1.33 12.41 -9.91
C ALA A 59 -2.79 12.15 -10.28
N ALA A 60 -3.74 12.52 -9.39
CA ALA A 60 -5.17 12.31 -9.61
C ALA A 60 -5.75 13.08 -10.80
N LYS A 61 -5.10 14.17 -11.25
CA LYS A 61 -5.51 14.98 -12.41
C LYS A 61 -4.58 14.85 -13.63
N ASP A 62 -3.57 13.98 -13.58
CA ASP A 62 -2.56 13.81 -14.61
C ASP A 62 -3.06 12.83 -15.69
N LYS A 63 -3.52 13.37 -16.82
CA LYS A 63 -4.03 12.58 -17.96
C LYS A 63 -3.00 11.62 -18.52
N ASP A 64 -1.74 12.05 -18.62
CA ASP A 64 -0.67 11.24 -19.18
C ASP A 64 -0.33 10.07 -18.26
N PHE A 65 -0.33 10.30 -16.94
CA PHE A 65 -0.19 9.22 -15.98
C PHE A 65 -1.29 8.17 -16.12
N PHE A 66 -2.56 8.59 -16.18
CA PHE A 66 -3.70 7.68 -16.34
C PHE A 66 -3.61 6.87 -17.63
N LYS A 67 -3.28 7.53 -18.74
CA LYS A 67 -3.10 6.87 -20.05
C LYS A 67 -1.91 5.92 -20.05
N ASN A 68 -0.71 6.41 -19.67
CA ASN A 68 0.54 5.66 -19.76
C ASN A 68 0.61 4.49 -18.78
N LYS A 69 -0.07 4.58 -17.64
CA LYS A 69 -0.16 3.50 -16.66
C LYS A 69 -1.46 2.72 -16.76
N ASN A 70 -2.33 3.04 -17.71
CA ASN A 70 -3.63 2.40 -17.89
C ASN A 70 -4.37 2.25 -16.54
N ILE A 71 -4.55 3.40 -15.83
CA ILE A 71 -5.26 3.42 -14.54
C ILE A 71 -6.74 3.14 -14.79
N LYS A 72 -7.28 2.12 -14.13
CA LYS A 72 -8.67 1.68 -14.24
C LYS A 72 -9.45 1.82 -12.95
N ALA A 73 -8.78 2.02 -11.83
CA ALA A 73 -9.44 2.22 -10.54
C ALA A 73 -8.73 3.29 -9.72
N VAL A 74 -9.50 4.08 -8.99
CA VAL A 74 -9.01 5.18 -8.17
C VAL A 74 -9.65 5.12 -6.79
N LEU A 75 -8.83 5.00 -5.76
CA LEU A 75 -9.23 5.19 -4.38
C LEU A 75 -8.87 6.63 -3.96
N ASN A 76 -9.86 7.49 -3.88
CA ASN A 76 -9.72 8.87 -3.46
C ASN A 76 -9.90 8.99 -1.94
N CYS A 77 -8.81 9.10 -1.19
CA CYS A 77 -8.80 9.22 0.27
C CYS A 77 -8.93 10.69 0.72
N SER A 78 -9.84 11.43 0.11
CA SER A 78 -10.17 12.80 0.52
C SER A 78 -11.62 13.11 0.25
N LYS A 79 -12.18 14.05 1.01
CA LYS A 79 -13.57 14.49 0.76
C LYS A 79 -13.65 15.58 -0.31
N ASP A 80 -12.62 16.42 -0.44
CA ASP A 80 -12.67 17.65 -1.21
C ASP A 80 -12.04 17.58 -2.62
N ILE A 81 -11.14 16.61 -2.86
CA ILE A 81 -10.51 16.46 -4.19
C ILE A 81 -11.51 15.85 -5.17
N PRO A 82 -11.75 16.48 -6.32
CA PRO A 82 -12.64 15.93 -7.34
C PRO A 82 -12.15 14.59 -7.89
N ASN A 83 -13.08 13.74 -8.30
CA ASN A 83 -12.80 12.56 -9.11
C ASN A 83 -12.67 13.00 -10.59
N HIS A 84 -11.48 13.47 -10.97
CA HIS A 84 -11.23 14.20 -12.23
C HIS A 84 -11.65 13.45 -13.50
N PHE A 85 -11.60 12.11 -13.48
CA PHE A 85 -11.92 11.27 -14.64
C PHE A 85 -13.15 10.39 -14.42
N ALA A 86 -14.05 10.76 -13.49
CA ALA A 86 -15.26 9.99 -13.21
C ALA A 86 -16.23 9.91 -14.41
N HIS A 87 -16.10 10.82 -15.39
CA HIS A 87 -16.86 10.80 -16.63
C HIS A 87 -16.38 9.69 -17.62
N ILE A 88 -15.22 9.10 -17.38
CA ILE A 88 -14.69 8.00 -18.19
C ILE A 88 -15.24 6.68 -17.63
N LYS A 89 -16.12 6.02 -18.39
CA LYS A 89 -16.81 4.78 -17.97
C LYS A 89 -15.88 3.65 -17.52
N ASP A 90 -14.68 3.58 -18.07
CA ASP A 90 -13.69 2.53 -17.78
C ASP A 90 -12.86 2.79 -16.52
N ILE A 91 -13.14 3.84 -15.77
CA ILE A 91 -12.42 4.17 -14.54
C ILE A 91 -13.38 4.12 -13.36
N GLU A 92 -13.19 3.11 -12.51
CA GLU A 92 -13.99 2.97 -11.28
C GLU A 92 -13.40 3.83 -10.15
N TYR A 93 -14.27 4.57 -9.47
CA TYR A 93 -13.89 5.41 -8.34
C TYR A 93 -14.51 4.93 -7.03
N MET A 94 -13.71 4.89 -5.98
CA MET A 94 -14.19 4.82 -4.60
C MET A 94 -13.64 6.01 -3.81
N ARG A 95 -14.49 6.63 -2.97
CA ARG A 95 -14.11 7.75 -2.11
C ARG A 95 -14.12 7.34 -0.65
N ILE A 96 -13.06 7.70 0.06
CA ILE A 96 -12.94 7.62 1.51
C ILE A 96 -12.89 9.05 2.05
N PRO A 97 -14.00 9.63 2.53
CA PRO A 97 -14.10 11.04 2.87
C PRO A 97 -13.56 11.33 4.28
N VAL A 98 -12.36 10.87 4.56
CA VAL A 98 -11.68 11.08 5.85
C VAL A 98 -10.86 12.36 5.81
N ASP A 99 -11.00 13.18 6.85
CA ASP A 99 -10.17 14.35 7.06
C ASP A 99 -8.80 13.98 7.65
N ASP A 100 -7.84 14.89 7.51
CA ASP A 100 -6.50 14.78 8.10
C ASP A 100 -6.38 15.78 9.26
N SER A 101 -7.41 15.81 10.12
CA SER A 101 -7.53 16.81 11.19
C SER A 101 -6.86 16.37 12.50
N LEU A 102 -6.28 15.15 12.53
CA LEU A 102 -5.63 14.53 13.68
C LEU A 102 -6.57 14.32 14.88
N LYS A 103 -7.88 14.40 14.67
CA LYS A 103 -8.89 14.14 15.69
C LYS A 103 -9.24 12.65 15.74
N GLN A 104 -9.63 12.18 16.93
CA GLN A 104 -10.00 10.77 17.13
C GLN A 104 -11.06 10.29 16.13
N LYS A 105 -12.04 11.13 15.82
CA LYS A 105 -13.09 10.82 14.84
C LYS A 105 -12.55 10.41 13.45
N ASP A 106 -11.42 10.99 13.02
CA ASP A 106 -10.83 10.65 11.72
C ASP A 106 -10.12 9.31 11.76
N PHE A 107 -9.50 8.96 12.91
CA PHE A 107 -8.91 7.64 13.12
C PHE A 107 -9.98 6.55 13.17
N ASP A 108 -11.08 6.80 13.87
CA ASP A 108 -12.20 5.86 13.96
C ASP A 108 -12.85 5.66 12.59
N LEU A 109 -13.10 6.74 11.86
CA LEU A 109 -13.65 6.68 10.51
C LEU A 109 -12.70 5.96 9.54
N MET A 110 -11.40 6.23 9.61
CA MET A 110 -10.41 5.50 8.81
C MET A 110 -10.45 4.00 9.12
N PHE A 111 -10.52 3.62 10.39
CA PHE A 111 -10.63 2.22 10.80
C PHE A 111 -11.88 1.54 10.21
N GLU A 112 -13.02 2.22 10.23
CA GLU A 112 -14.28 1.72 9.66
C GLU A 112 -14.17 1.48 8.15
N TYR A 113 -13.46 2.34 7.43
CA TYR A 113 -13.25 2.17 5.99
C TYR A 113 -12.21 1.11 5.62
N MET A 114 -11.33 0.68 6.52
CA MET A 114 -10.24 -0.26 6.18
C MET A 114 -10.70 -1.56 5.50
N PRO A 115 -11.79 -2.23 5.92
CA PRO A 115 -12.27 -3.43 5.22
C PRO A 115 -12.66 -3.17 3.76
N VAL A 116 -13.35 -2.06 3.48
CA VAL A 116 -13.78 -1.72 2.12
C VAL A 116 -12.62 -1.20 1.26
N ILE A 117 -11.63 -0.54 1.86
CA ILE A 117 -10.36 -0.18 1.20
C ILE A 117 -9.65 -1.45 0.70
N VAL A 118 -9.50 -2.43 1.59
CA VAL A 118 -8.86 -3.71 1.26
C VAL A 118 -9.63 -4.42 0.15
N ALA A 119 -10.95 -4.51 0.27
CA ALA A 119 -11.80 -5.16 -0.73
C ALA A 119 -11.70 -4.49 -2.10
N PHE A 120 -11.74 -3.15 -2.16
CA PHE A 120 -11.62 -2.39 -3.40
C PHE A 120 -10.27 -2.61 -4.07
N ILE A 121 -9.16 -2.45 -3.34
CA ILE A 121 -7.82 -2.66 -3.90
C ILE A 121 -7.65 -4.11 -4.34
N HIS A 122 -8.13 -5.08 -3.54
CA HIS A 122 -8.05 -6.50 -3.90
C HIS A 122 -8.84 -6.82 -5.17
N LYS A 123 -10.08 -6.33 -5.29
CA LYS A 123 -10.92 -6.48 -6.50
C LYS A 123 -10.15 -6.09 -7.75
N HIS A 124 -9.57 -4.89 -7.74
CA HIS A 124 -8.91 -4.35 -8.92
C HIS A 124 -7.52 -4.97 -9.17
N VAL A 125 -6.66 -5.00 -8.15
CA VAL A 125 -5.26 -5.47 -8.32
C VAL A 125 -5.20 -6.97 -8.61
N VAL A 126 -6.03 -7.78 -7.94
CA VAL A 126 -5.90 -9.26 -7.98
C VAL A 126 -6.91 -9.89 -8.93
N ILE A 127 -8.19 -9.51 -8.82
CA ILE A 127 -9.26 -10.17 -9.58
C ILE A 127 -9.32 -9.61 -10.99
N GLN A 128 -9.46 -8.29 -11.14
CA GLN A 128 -9.58 -7.62 -12.45
C GLN A 128 -8.23 -7.37 -13.13
N LYS A 129 -7.12 -7.45 -12.36
CA LYS A 129 -5.76 -7.17 -12.83
C LYS A 129 -5.57 -5.73 -13.34
N ASP A 130 -6.31 -4.80 -12.77
CA ASP A 130 -6.26 -3.38 -13.07
C ASP A 130 -5.11 -2.67 -12.38
N ASN A 131 -4.69 -1.56 -12.95
CA ASN A 131 -3.80 -0.62 -12.27
C ASN A 131 -4.63 0.37 -11.44
N VAL A 132 -4.29 0.48 -10.16
CA VAL A 132 -5.00 1.25 -9.15
C VAL A 132 -4.16 2.44 -8.71
N LEU A 133 -4.77 3.63 -8.68
CA LEU A 133 -4.24 4.80 -7.98
C LEU A 133 -4.94 4.94 -6.63
N VAL A 134 -4.15 4.99 -5.56
CA VAL A 134 -4.61 5.43 -4.23
C VAL A 134 -4.03 6.79 -3.95
N HIS A 135 -4.87 7.80 -3.71
CA HIS A 135 -4.39 9.16 -3.50
C HIS A 135 -5.13 9.90 -2.39
N CYS A 136 -4.50 10.93 -1.86
CA CYS A 136 -5.09 12.00 -1.06
C CYS A 136 -4.51 13.34 -1.50
N TYR A 137 -4.55 14.38 -0.67
CA TYR A 137 -3.97 15.68 -1.05
C TYR A 137 -2.46 15.57 -1.29
N ALA A 138 -1.69 15.25 -0.27
CA ALA A 138 -0.23 15.17 -0.36
C ALA A 138 0.29 13.76 -0.76
N GLY A 139 -0.54 12.73 -0.73
CA GLY A 139 -0.11 11.36 -0.94
C GLY A 139 0.76 10.83 0.20
N ARG A 140 0.52 11.27 1.44
CA ARG A 140 1.35 10.97 2.61
C ARG A 140 0.62 10.13 3.65
N GLN A 141 -0.42 10.68 4.31
CA GLN A 141 -1.08 10.08 5.46
C GLN A 141 -2.23 9.15 5.05
N ARG A 142 -3.38 9.70 4.66
CA ARG A 142 -4.62 8.97 4.36
C ARG A 142 -4.44 7.90 3.29
N SER A 143 -3.85 8.25 2.16
CA SER A 143 -3.56 7.30 1.09
C SER A 143 -2.42 6.34 1.45
N GLY A 144 -1.43 6.79 2.21
CA GLY A 144 -0.34 5.94 2.71
C GLY A 144 -0.88 4.81 3.59
N ILE A 145 -1.74 5.14 4.57
CA ILE A 145 -2.32 4.14 5.47
C ILE A 145 -3.30 3.21 4.74
N SER A 146 -4.02 3.72 3.72
CA SER A 146 -4.90 2.90 2.87
C SER A 146 -4.11 1.85 2.08
N VAL A 147 -2.93 2.18 1.62
CA VAL A 147 -2.01 1.21 1.01
C VAL A 147 -1.45 0.26 2.05
N ALA A 148 -1.03 0.76 3.22
CA ALA A 148 -0.46 -0.06 4.27
C ALA A 148 -1.46 -1.11 4.79
N VAL A 149 -2.74 -0.77 5.00
CA VAL A 149 -3.74 -1.75 5.43
C VAL A 149 -3.96 -2.85 4.40
N TYR A 150 -3.92 -2.53 3.11
CA TYR A 150 -3.97 -3.54 2.06
C TYR A 150 -2.77 -4.49 2.12
N LEU A 151 -1.56 -3.97 2.36
CA LEU A 151 -0.36 -4.80 2.50
C LEU A 151 -0.44 -5.70 3.74
N VAL A 152 -0.92 -5.17 4.87
CA VAL A 152 -1.17 -5.94 6.11
C VAL A 152 -2.13 -7.09 5.82
N ASP A 153 -3.28 -6.78 5.21
CA ASP A 153 -4.32 -7.79 4.99
C ASP A 153 -3.92 -8.84 3.96
N LYS A 154 -3.40 -8.39 2.82
CA LYS A 154 -3.11 -9.27 1.67
C LYS A 154 -1.90 -10.16 1.88
N TYR A 155 -0.87 -9.64 2.55
CA TYR A 155 0.42 -10.35 2.70
C TYR A 155 0.70 -10.80 4.14
N GLY A 156 -0.22 -10.55 5.08
CA GLY A 156 -0.05 -10.92 6.49
C GLY A 156 1.07 -10.15 7.18
N LEU A 157 1.42 -8.96 6.70
CA LEU A 157 2.52 -8.17 7.24
C LEU A 157 2.17 -7.57 8.60
N ASP A 158 3.20 -7.36 9.43
CA ASP A 158 3.05 -6.48 10.59
C ASP A 158 2.79 -5.03 10.12
N PRO A 159 1.99 -4.24 10.85
CA PRO A 159 1.75 -2.83 10.54
C PRO A 159 3.01 -2.01 10.31
N LYS A 160 4.07 -2.22 11.10
CA LYS A 160 5.34 -1.50 10.95
C LYS A 160 6.06 -1.86 9.65
N ASP A 161 6.07 -3.15 9.30
CA ASP A 161 6.68 -3.62 8.04
C ASP A 161 5.92 -3.08 6.82
N ALA A 162 4.59 -3.07 6.88
CA ALA A 162 3.76 -2.49 5.83
C ALA A 162 4.03 -0.99 5.63
N CYS A 163 4.07 -0.22 6.72
CA CYS A 163 4.41 1.21 6.66
C CYS A 163 5.83 1.43 6.14
N LYS A 164 6.79 0.59 6.56
CA LYS A 164 8.16 0.66 6.06
C LYS A 164 8.23 0.43 4.55
N ILE A 165 7.53 -0.55 4.02
CA ILE A 165 7.47 -0.80 2.56
C ILE A 165 6.91 0.41 1.83
N VAL A 166 5.86 1.05 2.38
CA VAL A 166 5.30 2.27 1.79
C VAL A 166 6.32 3.39 1.79
N MET A 167 7.04 3.62 2.90
CA MET A 167 8.10 4.64 3.00
C MET A 167 9.28 4.37 2.09
N ASP A 168 9.71 3.11 1.95
CA ASP A 168 10.83 2.73 1.06
C ASP A 168 10.50 3.03 -0.42
N LYS A 169 9.21 3.02 -0.80
CA LYS A 169 8.74 3.33 -2.16
C LYS A 169 8.35 4.79 -2.34
N ARG A 170 7.86 5.42 -1.28
CA ARG A 170 7.45 6.83 -1.23
C ARG A 170 7.99 7.46 0.06
N PRO A 171 9.19 8.03 0.04
CA PRO A 171 9.85 8.58 1.24
C PRO A 171 9.04 9.65 1.98
N GLU A 172 8.16 10.36 1.27
CA GLU A 172 7.30 11.38 1.86
C GLU A 172 6.12 10.81 2.67
N ALA A 173 5.83 9.50 2.53
CA ALA A 173 4.77 8.87 3.31
C ALA A 173 5.14 8.86 4.79
N PHE A 174 4.16 9.15 5.64
CA PHE A 174 4.31 9.14 7.10
C PHE A 174 5.42 10.05 7.67
N HIS A 175 5.75 11.12 6.95
CA HIS A 175 6.85 12.03 7.30
C HIS A 175 6.69 12.71 8.68
N PHE A 176 5.45 12.91 9.16
CA PHE A 176 5.16 13.67 10.37
C PHE A 176 5.24 12.87 11.69
N GLY A 177 5.77 11.66 11.67
CA GLY A 177 5.89 10.82 12.87
C GLY A 177 4.61 10.02 13.21
N LYS A 178 4.75 9.09 14.14
CA LYS A 178 3.70 8.10 14.45
C LYS A 178 2.41 8.68 15.02
N SER A 179 2.52 9.73 15.86
CA SER A 179 1.37 10.35 16.52
C SER A 179 0.47 11.13 15.57
N LEU A 180 0.96 11.44 14.38
CA LEU A 180 0.25 12.21 13.36
C LEU A 180 -0.26 11.35 12.19
N ASN A 181 -0.03 10.05 12.25
CA ASN A 181 -0.45 9.10 11.24
C ASN A 181 -1.63 8.28 11.74
N PHE A 182 -2.32 7.60 10.85
CA PHE A 182 -3.40 6.67 11.18
C PHE A 182 -2.90 5.32 11.73
N ASP A 183 -1.74 5.29 12.39
CA ASP A 183 -1.11 4.08 12.95
C ASP A 183 -2.00 3.37 13.97
N GLN A 184 -2.77 4.13 14.76
CA GLN A 184 -3.71 3.57 15.73
C GLN A 184 -4.82 2.78 15.02
N ALA A 185 -5.39 3.33 13.95
CA ALA A 185 -6.41 2.68 13.15
C ALA A 185 -5.86 1.40 12.51
N LEU A 186 -4.64 1.44 11.94
CA LEU A 186 -3.98 0.29 11.35
C LEU A 186 -3.68 -0.80 12.38
N SER A 187 -3.18 -0.42 13.54
CA SER A 187 -2.89 -1.36 14.64
C SER A 187 -4.18 -2.00 15.17
N LYS A 188 -5.27 -1.23 15.29
CA LYS A 188 -6.60 -1.73 15.66
C LYS A 188 -7.11 -2.72 14.61
N TYR A 189 -6.99 -2.40 13.32
CA TYR A 189 -7.37 -3.28 12.22
C TYR A 189 -6.61 -4.61 12.29
N HIS A 190 -5.29 -4.57 12.42
CA HIS A 190 -4.45 -5.75 12.49
C HIS A 190 -4.86 -6.66 13.67
N ARG A 191 -5.07 -6.10 14.87
CA ARG A 191 -5.53 -6.89 16.04
C ARG A 191 -6.92 -7.51 15.85
N THR A 192 -7.83 -6.77 15.19
CA THR A 192 -9.22 -7.20 15.00
C THR A 192 -9.34 -8.31 13.95
N TYR A 193 -8.60 -8.19 12.85
CA TYR A 193 -8.79 -9.07 11.69
C TYR A 193 -7.74 -10.16 11.56
N LYS A 194 -6.53 -10.01 12.13
CA LYS A 194 -5.52 -11.09 12.15
C LYS A 194 -6.00 -12.33 12.88
N LYS A 195 -6.79 -12.16 13.96
CA LYS A 195 -7.36 -13.29 14.74
C LYS A 195 -8.45 -14.06 13.99
N LYS A 196 -8.94 -13.55 12.85
CA LYS A 196 -10.05 -14.16 12.09
C LYS A 196 -9.60 -14.92 10.84
N LYS A 197 -8.30 -14.91 10.51
CA LYS A 197 -7.78 -15.74 9.41
C LYS A 197 -7.34 -17.07 9.99
N PRO A 198 -7.94 -18.21 9.55
CA PRO A 198 -7.52 -19.55 9.94
C PRO A 198 -6.09 -19.86 9.49
#